data_d859863a186d52aa30bad9f2a8358eab
#
_entry.id   d859863a186d52aa30bad9f2a8358eab
#
_cell.length_a   1.000
_cell.length_b   1.000
_cell.length_c   1.000
_cell.angle_alpha   90.00
_cell.angle_beta   90.00
_cell.angle_gamma   90.00
#
_symmetry.space_group_name_H-M   'P 1'
#
loop_
_entity.id
_entity.type
_entity.pdbx_description
1 polymer ?
#
loop_
_entity_poly.entity_id
_entity_poly.type
_entity_poly.pdbx_seq_one_letter_code
_entity_poly.pdbx_strand_id
1 'polypeptide(L)'
;MTILLTAALLLSGCGQRLVMTRGFGKKELFRIGNTQCTLPEYNVFLLNLQKNCERTFGHDIWQKENGESLKEAIVQRALSEASRLKVMLLLAVQDNIMLTIQEENLADEAESVYYEGLSEAEKEYLDIDEDTLRKLFEQYALAQKVFKSVGANFEDRYDSFCTTLDYDLNESLWSTVKLADIEDLADTPGFSEVYSGYFGSSDLGKEVVVEEEKESTE
;
A
#
# COMPACT_ATOMS: atom_id res chain seq x y z
N MET A 1 -7.91 -30.52 -3.30
CA MET A 1 -6.68 -30.80 -4.02
C MET A 1 -6.15 -29.51 -4.61
N THR A 2 -5.19 -28.95 -3.91
CA THR A 2 -4.05 -28.15 -4.39
C THR A 2 -4.34 -26.85 -5.15
N ILE A 3 -4.59 -25.75 -4.41
CA ILE A 3 -4.31 -24.40 -4.88
C ILE A 3 -3.30 -23.82 -3.88
N LEU A 4 -2.06 -24.15 -4.02
CA LEU A 4 -0.98 -23.83 -3.07
C LEU A 4 0.27 -23.32 -3.77
N LEU A 5 0.15 -22.51 -4.86
CA LEU A 5 1.40 -22.16 -5.57
C LEU A 5 1.44 -20.81 -6.31
N THR A 6 0.59 -19.84 -6.06
CA THR A 6 0.63 -18.60 -6.86
C THR A 6 0.93 -17.31 -6.12
N ALA A 7 0.95 -17.29 -4.79
CA ALA A 7 1.29 -16.09 -4.02
C ALA A 7 2.79 -15.72 -4.03
N ALA A 8 3.67 -16.61 -4.50
CA ALA A 8 5.13 -16.45 -4.39
C ALA A 8 5.79 -15.70 -5.56
N LEU A 9 5.07 -15.31 -6.61
CA LEU A 9 5.70 -14.88 -7.86
C LEU A 9 5.70 -13.37 -8.15
N LEU A 10 5.07 -12.53 -7.34
CA LEU A 10 4.96 -11.09 -7.65
C LEU A 10 5.84 -10.18 -6.80
N LEU A 11 6.69 -10.71 -5.94
CA LEU A 11 7.73 -9.93 -5.25
C LEU A 11 9.09 -10.07 -5.98
N SER A 12 9.07 -9.98 -7.30
CA SER A 12 10.26 -10.17 -8.17
C SER A 12 11.31 -9.06 -8.05
N GLY A 13 11.34 -8.28 -6.98
CA GLY A 13 12.37 -7.29 -6.69
C GLY A 13 13.12 -7.51 -5.38
N CYS A 14 12.60 -8.32 -4.46
CA CYS A 14 13.30 -8.64 -3.22
C CYS A 14 13.65 -10.14 -3.20
N GLY A 15 14.93 -10.47 -3.11
CA GLY A 15 15.41 -11.84 -2.95
C GLY A 15 14.88 -12.43 -1.64
N GLN A 16 13.77 -13.16 -1.71
CA GLN A 16 13.05 -13.61 -0.52
C GLN A 16 13.67 -14.83 0.13
N ARG A 17 14.07 -14.69 1.38
CA ARG A 17 14.11 -15.79 2.34
C ARG A 17 12.76 -15.80 3.10
N LEU A 18 11.90 -16.76 2.79
CA LEU A 18 10.77 -17.09 3.66
C LEU A 18 11.31 -17.66 4.96
N VAL A 19 11.38 -16.86 5.99
CA VAL A 19 11.66 -17.32 7.35
C VAL A 19 10.31 -17.49 8.04
N MET A 20 9.93 -18.73 8.32
CA MET A 20 8.75 -19.01 9.16
C MET A 20 9.05 -18.55 10.58
N THR A 21 8.65 -17.33 10.93
CA THR A 21 8.70 -16.84 12.30
C THR A 21 7.44 -17.26 13.06
N ARG A 22 7.63 -17.66 14.31
CA ARG A 22 6.52 -18.00 15.21
C ARG A 22 5.85 -16.72 15.70
N GLY A 23 4.51 -16.66 15.59
CA GLY A 23 3.68 -15.74 16.36
C GLY A 23 3.45 -14.37 15.76
N PHE A 24 2.62 -14.30 14.70
CA PHE A 24 2.01 -13.03 14.28
C PHE A 24 1.07 -12.49 15.39
N GLY A 25 1.04 -11.17 15.53
CA GLY A 25 0.01 -10.47 16.29
C GLY A 25 -1.39 -10.72 15.70
N LYS A 26 -2.44 -10.47 16.50
CA LYS A 26 -3.83 -10.77 16.12
C LYS A 26 -4.28 -10.13 14.80
N LYS A 27 -3.81 -8.91 14.50
CA LYS A 27 -4.14 -8.17 13.29
C LYS A 27 -2.92 -8.00 12.36
N GLU A 28 -1.79 -8.62 12.67
CA GLU A 28 -0.55 -8.49 11.90
C GLU A 28 -0.64 -9.30 10.61
N LEU A 29 -0.65 -8.61 9.47
CA LEU A 29 -0.81 -9.20 8.15
C LEU A 29 0.53 -9.67 7.57
N PHE A 30 1.55 -8.82 7.68
CA PHE A 30 2.90 -9.20 7.26
C PHE A 30 3.96 -8.44 8.06
N ARG A 31 5.19 -8.93 7.97
CA ARG A 31 6.38 -8.34 8.59
C ARG A 31 7.51 -8.21 7.57
N ILE A 32 8.24 -7.10 7.61
CA ILE A 32 9.45 -6.89 6.82
C ILE A 32 10.53 -6.37 7.76
N GLY A 33 11.63 -7.14 7.91
CA GLY A 33 12.66 -6.83 8.89
C GLY A 33 12.06 -6.68 10.29
N ASN A 34 12.19 -5.49 10.89
CA ASN A 34 11.65 -5.16 12.21
C ASN A 34 10.38 -4.29 12.18
N THR A 35 9.78 -4.09 11.01
CA THR A 35 8.48 -3.40 10.86
C THR A 35 7.37 -4.37 10.50
N GLN A 36 6.13 -3.99 10.78
CA GLN A 36 4.94 -4.79 10.51
C GLN A 36 3.87 -3.95 9.81
N CYS A 37 2.97 -4.63 9.10
CA CYS A 37 1.74 -4.07 8.59
C CYS A 37 0.57 -4.84 9.16
N THR A 38 -0.42 -4.14 9.67
CA THR A 38 -1.66 -4.74 10.14
C THR A 38 -2.69 -4.84 9.01
N LEU A 39 -3.69 -5.71 9.17
CA LEU A 39 -4.80 -5.80 8.22
C LEU A 39 -5.56 -4.47 8.08
N PRO A 40 -5.87 -3.70 9.16
CA PRO A 40 -6.44 -2.37 9.05
C PRO A 40 -5.60 -1.39 8.21
N GLU A 41 -4.29 -1.32 8.40
CA GLU A 41 -3.42 -0.49 7.58
C GLU A 41 -3.44 -0.92 6.10
N TYR A 42 -3.37 -2.22 5.83
CA TYR A 42 -3.46 -2.77 4.49
C TYR A 42 -4.81 -2.44 3.82
N ASN A 43 -5.92 -2.54 4.57
CA ASN A 43 -7.26 -2.23 4.06
C ASN A 43 -7.40 -0.79 3.59
N VAL A 44 -6.64 0.17 4.15
CA VAL A 44 -6.62 1.56 3.64
C VAL A 44 -6.10 1.61 2.20
N PHE A 45 -5.02 0.89 1.88
CA PHE A 45 -4.49 0.80 0.52
C PHE A 45 -5.47 0.08 -0.42
N LEU A 46 -6.03 -1.03 0.04
CA LEU A 46 -6.98 -1.80 -0.76
C LEU A 46 -8.24 -1.00 -1.08
N LEU A 47 -8.81 -0.32 -0.08
CA LEU A 47 -9.97 0.55 -0.26
C LEU A 47 -9.67 1.70 -1.24
N ASN A 48 -8.51 2.33 -1.13
CA ASN A 48 -8.08 3.39 -2.04
C ASN A 48 -8.00 2.90 -3.50
N LEU A 49 -7.42 1.73 -3.74
CA LEU A 49 -7.35 1.14 -5.08
C LEU A 49 -8.73 0.74 -5.61
N GLN A 50 -9.59 0.18 -4.75
CA GLN A 50 -10.96 -0.16 -5.12
C GLN A 50 -11.75 1.09 -5.52
N LYS A 51 -11.70 2.17 -4.73
CA LYS A 51 -12.32 3.47 -5.05
C LYS A 51 -11.86 4.01 -6.41
N ASN A 52 -10.57 4.00 -6.66
CA ASN A 52 -10.01 4.48 -7.92
C ASN A 52 -10.49 3.65 -9.12
N CYS A 53 -10.60 2.33 -8.93
CA CYS A 53 -11.12 1.43 -9.95
C CYS A 53 -12.61 1.69 -10.23
N GLU A 54 -13.43 1.81 -9.18
CA GLU A 54 -14.87 2.06 -9.31
C GLU A 54 -15.19 3.45 -9.88
N ARG A 55 -14.41 4.47 -9.52
CA ARG A 55 -14.53 5.82 -10.15
C ARG A 55 -14.24 5.80 -11.64
N THR A 56 -13.29 4.96 -12.07
CA THR A 56 -12.87 4.90 -13.48
C THR A 56 -13.81 4.05 -14.33
N PHE A 57 -14.26 2.93 -13.81
CA PHE A 57 -14.94 1.89 -14.59
C PHE A 57 -16.38 1.60 -14.14
N GLY A 58 -16.84 2.20 -13.05
CA GLY A 58 -18.13 1.96 -12.39
C GLY A 58 -18.07 0.76 -11.45
N HIS A 59 -19.01 0.72 -10.49
CA HIS A 59 -19.10 -0.34 -9.48
C HIS A 59 -19.33 -1.74 -10.09
N ASP A 60 -20.00 -1.82 -11.26
CA ASP A 60 -20.28 -3.08 -11.96
C ASP A 60 -19.04 -3.77 -12.56
N ILE A 61 -17.86 -3.12 -12.50
CA ILE A 61 -16.60 -3.68 -13.02
C ILE A 61 -16.30 -5.07 -12.43
N TRP A 62 -16.65 -5.27 -11.15
CA TRP A 62 -16.41 -6.52 -10.44
C TRP A 62 -17.26 -7.70 -10.90
N GLN A 63 -18.33 -7.44 -11.64
CA GLN A 63 -19.26 -8.43 -12.19
C GLN A 63 -18.98 -8.74 -13.66
N LYS A 64 -18.06 -8.03 -14.30
CA LYS A 64 -17.65 -8.26 -15.69
C LYS A 64 -16.79 -9.51 -15.83
N GLU A 65 -16.63 -10.01 -17.04
CA GLU A 65 -15.92 -11.25 -17.36
C GLU A 65 -14.50 -11.31 -16.73
N ASN A 66 -13.80 -10.19 -16.65
CA ASN A 66 -12.46 -10.08 -16.05
C ASN A 66 -12.50 -9.59 -14.59
N GLY A 67 -13.66 -9.48 -13.98
CA GLY A 67 -13.81 -8.89 -12.64
C GLY A 67 -13.02 -9.63 -11.57
N GLU A 68 -12.96 -10.95 -11.62
CA GLU A 68 -12.22 -11.75 -10.63
C GLU A 68 -10.70 -11.56 -10.75
N SER A 69 -10.17 -11.58 -11.97
CA SER A 69 -8.73 -11.29 -12.20
C SER A 69 -8.36 -9.87 -11.79
N LEU A 70 -9.27 -8.91 -11.96
CA LEU A 70 -9.07 -7.53 -11.52
C LEU A 70 -9.06 -7.42 -9.99
N LYS A 71 -9.95 -8.13 -9.28
CA LYS A 71 -9.94 -8.21 -7.81
C LYS A 71 -8.60 -8.74 -7.30
N GLU A 72 -8.13 -9.86 -7.87
CA GLU A 72 -6.83 -10.41 -7.52
C GLU A 72 -5.70 -9.40 -7.77
N ALA A 73 -5.71 -8.70 -8.90
CA ALA A 73 -4.70 -7.73 -9.26
C ALA A 73 -4.64 -6.56 -8.26
N ILE A 74 -5.78 -5.98 -7.85
CA ILE A 74 -5.77 -4.86 -6.89
C ILE A 74 -5.41 -5.31 -5.47
N VAL A 75 -5.79 -6.53 -5.07
CA VAL A 75 -5.36 -7.12 -3.79
C VAL A 75 -3.84 -7.28 -3.75
N GLN A 76 -3.22 -7.79 -4.81
CA GLN A 76 -1.77 -7.89 -4.91
C GLN A 76 -1.09 -6.51 -5.00
N ARG A 77 -1.70 -5.57 -5.71
CA ARG A 77 -1.20 -4.19 -5.80
C ARG A 77 -1.19 -3.51 -4.44
N ALA A 78 -2.27 -3.65 -3.66
CA ALA A 78 -2.33 -3.13 -2.29
C ALA A 78 -1.22 -3.70 -1.40
N LEU A 79 -0.93 -5.02 -1.53
CA LEU A 79 0.16 -5.65 -0.80
C LEU A 79 1.53 -5.07 -1.19
N SER A 80 1.74 -4.85 -2.49
CA SER A 80 2.97 -4.24 -2.99
C SER A 80 3.15 -2.81 -2.46
N GLU A 81 2.10 -1.97 -2.48
CA GLU A 81 2.15 -0.59 -1.99
C GLU A 81 2.41 -0.53 -0.47
N ALA A 82 1.69 -1.35 0.31
CA ALA A 82 1.91 -1.45 1.75
C ALA A 82 3.32 -1.96 2.09
N SER A 83 3.82 -2.96 1.35
CA SER A 83 5.18 -3.48 1.52
C SER A 83 6.24 -2.43 1.19
N ARG A 84 6.06 -1.72 0.08
CA ARG A 84 6.94 -0.62 -0.33
C ARG A 84 7.01 0.46 0.74
N LEU A 85 5.86 0.86 1.29
CA LEU A 85 5.83 1.80 2.42
C LEU A 85 6.71 1.31 3.58
N LYS A 86 6.52 0.06 4.04
CA LYS A 86 7.27 -0.47 5.19
C LYS A 86 8.78 -0.54 4.93
N VAL A 87 9.20 -0.90 3.73
CA VAL A 87 10.63 -0.86 3.34
C VAL A 87 11.19 0.56 3.37
N MET A 88 10.42 1.53 2.86
CA MET A 88 10.86 2.94 2.87
C MET A 88 10.99 3.51 4.28
N LEU A 89 10.17 3.06 5.24
CA LEU A 89 10.35 3.42 6.65
C LEU A 89 11.66 2.88 7.22
N LEU A 90 12.06 1.67 6.84
CA LEU A 90 13.36 1.12 7.24
C LEU A 90 14.53 1.91 6.64
N LEU A 91 14.39 2.34 5.38
CA LEU A 91 15.35 3.26 4.74
C LEU A 91 15.40 4.62 5.46
N ALA A 92 14.26 5.16 5.89
CA ALA A 92 14.21 6.41 6.66
C ALA A 92 15.05 6.29 7.94
N VAL A 93 14.89 5.17 8.67
CA VAL A 93 15.68 4.90 9.88
C VAL A 93 17.17 4.80 9.56
N GLN A 94 17.55 4.08 8.50
CA GLN A 94 18.95 3.92 8.08
C GLN A 94 19.59 5.27 7.73
N ASP A 95 18.83 6.17 7.10
CA ASP A 95 19.34 7.46 6.60
C ASP A 95 19.12 8.61 7.58
N ASN A 96 18.55 8.34 8.78
CA ASN A 96 18.16 9.34 9.76
C ASN A 96 17.23 10.43 9.17
N ILE A 97 16.32 10.04 8.29
CA ILE A 97 15.28 10.91 7.74
C ILE A 97 14.10 10.91 8.71
N MET A 98 13.64 12.10 9.09
CA MET A 98 12.50 12.29 9.99
C MET A 98 11.59 13.37 9.43
N LEU A 99 10.32 13.33 9.80
CA LEU A 99 9.39 14.44 9.55
C LEU A 99 9.78 15.66 10.42
N THR A 100 9.46 16.82 9.94
CA THR A 100 9.43 18.05 10.73
C THR A 100 8.08 18.17 11.43
N ILE A 101 8.00 18.96 12.49
CA ILE A 101 6.74 19.25 13.19
C ILE A 101 5.65 19.78 12.22
N GLN A 102 6.05 20.52 11.18
CA GLN A 102 5.10 21.01 10.18
C GLN A 102 4.55 19.87 9.30
N GLU A 103 5.40 18.92 8.91
CA GLU A 103 4.96 17.75 8.14
C GLU A 103 4.08 16.81 8.98
N GLU A 104 4.39 16.64 10.27
CA GLU A 104 3.54 15.91 11.22
C GLU A 104 2.16 16.57 11.36
N ASN A 105 2.10 17.89 11.56
CA ASN A 105 0.82 18.62 11.64
C ASN A 105 0.00 18.50 10.35
N LEU A 106 0.64 18.54 9.17
CA LEU A 106 -0.04 18.31 7.88
C LEU A 106 -0.59 16.89 7.77
N ALA A 107 0.12 15.91 8.31
CA ALA A 107 -0.36 14.51 8.33
C ALA A 107 -1.59 14.36 9.24
N ASP A 108 -1.59 15.02 10.40
CA ASP A 108 -2.73 15.06 11.32
C ASP A 108 -3.96 15.71 10.66
N GLU A 109 -3.77 16.85 9.98
CA GLU A 109 -4.86 17.53 9.27
C GLU A 109 -5.42 16.67 8.13
N ALA A 110 -4.54 16.03 7.36
CA ALA A 110 -4.94 15.13 6.25
C ALA A 110 -5.69 13.90 6.77
N GLU A 111 -5.23 13.31 7.88
CA GLU A 111 -5.89 12.20 8.55
C GLU A 111 -7.31 12.57 8.96
N SER A 112 -7.47 13.70 9.66
CA SER A 112 -8.78 14.15 10.13
C SER A 112 -9.76 14.34 8.98
N VAL A 113 -9.34 14.98 7.87
CA VAL A 113 -10.16 15.15 6.66
C VAL A 113 -10.54 13.81 6.04
N TYR A 114 -9.59 12.87 5.98
CA TYR A 114 -9.87 11.53 5.44
C TYR A 114 -10.85 10.77 6.32
N TYR A 115 -10.61 10.73 7.64
CA TYR A 115 -11.46 10.01 8.60
C TYR A 115 -12.89 10.56 8.65
N GLU A 116 -13.05 11.89 8.65
CA GLU A 116 -14.35 12.54 8.59
C GLU A 116 -15.08 12.28 7.26
N GLY A 117 -14.34 12.13 6.16
CA GLY A 117 -14.89 11.84 4.84
C GLY A 117 -15.32 10.38 4.65
N LEU A 118 -14.93 9.45 5.53
CA LEU A 118 -15.34 8.05 5.44
C LEU A 118 -16.79 7.85 5.88
N SER A 119 -17.54 7.05 5.13
CA SER A 119 -18.84 6.54 5.58
C SER A 119 -18.69 5.56 6.74
N GLU A 120 -19.77 5.32 7.48
CA GLU A 120 -19.74 4.35 8.59
C GLU A 120 -19.41 2.93 8.11
N ALA A 121 -19.86 2.53 6.91
CA ALA A 121 -19.53 1.25 6.31
C ALA A 121 -18.04 1.12 5.98
N GLU A 122 -17.41 2.20 5.53
CA GLU A 122 -15.96 2.23 5.29
C GLU A 122 -15.15 2.16 6.58
N LYS A 123 -15.58 2.86 7.63
CA LYS A 123 -14.95 2.79 8.96
C LYS A 123 -15.04 1.38 9.54
N GLU A 124 -16.19 0.72 9.38
CA GLU A 124 -16.38 -0.69 9.80
C GLU A 124 -15.46 -1.63 8.99
N TYR A 125 -15.38 -1.45 7.68
CA TYR A 125 -14.50 -2.26 6.83
C TYR A 125 -13.02 -2.08 7.17
N LEU A 126 -12.59 -0.86 7.40
CA LEU A 126 -11.20 -0.55 7.74
C LEU A 126 -10.82 -1.10 9.11
N ASP A 127 -11.73 -1.12 10.09
CA ASP A 127 -11.48 -1.54 11.48
C ASP A 127 -10.20 -0.90 12.06
N ILE A 128 -9.96 0.39 11.68
CA ILE A 128 -8.79 1.18 12.03
C ILE A 128 -9.18 2.28 13.01
N ASP A 129 -8.37 2.47 14.05
CA ASP A 129 -8.51 3.60 14.95
C ASP A 129 -7.78 4.85 14.41
N GLU A 130 -8.22 6.04 14.84
CA GLU A 130 -7.67 7.33 14.41
C GLU A 130 -6.15 7.42 14.66
N ASP A 131 -5.65 6.92 15.79
CA ASP A 131 -4.23 6.95 16.12
C ASP A 131 -3.40 6.09 15.14
N THR A 132 -3.91 4.94 14.73
CA THR A 132 -3.27 4.08 13.74
C THR A 132 -3.34 4.71 12.36
N LEU A 133 -4.47 5.32 12.00
CA LEU A 133 -4.64 6.01 10.73
C LEU A 133 -3.71 7.24 10.63
N ARG A 134 -3.62 8.06 11.68
CA ARG A 134 -2.69 9.19 11.74
C ARG A 134 -1.25 8.74 11.51
N LYS A 135 -0.81 7.69 12.22
CA LYS A 135 0.52 7.12 12.00
C LYS A 135 0.73 6.65 10.57
N LEU A 136 -0.31 6.14 9.89
CA LEU A 136 -0.21 5.74 8.50
C LEU A 136 0.02 6.95 7.57
N PHE A 137 -0.65 8.10 7.82
CA PHE A 137 -0.39 9.35 7.11
C PHE A 137 1.03 9.87 7.33
N GLU A 138 1.50 9.88 8.58
CA GLU A 138 2.90 10.23 8.92
C GLU A 138 3.91 9.30 8.22
N GLN A 139 3.67 7.99 8.27
CA GLN A 139 4.51 7.00 7.59
C GLN A 139 4.56 7.24 6.08
N TYR A 140 3.43 7.55 5.48
CA TYR A 140 3.36 7.83 4.05
C TYR A 140 4.10 9.12 3.68
N ALA A 141 3.97 10.17 4.48
CA ALA A 141 4.72 11.42 4.34
C ALA A 141 6.24 11.19 4.48
N LEU A 142 6.64 10.37 5.46
CA LEU A 142 8.04 10.02 5.66
C LEU A 142 8.61 9.23 4.46
N ALA A 143 7.86 8.27 3.93
CA ALA A 143 8.25 7.51 2.76
C ALA A 143 8.43 8.42 1.53
N GLN A 144 7.53 9.37 1.30
CA GLN A 144 7.68 10.37 0.24
C GLN A 144 8.95 11.22 0.42
N LYS A 145 9.27 11.56 1.64
CA LYS A 145 10.49 12.31 1.95
C LYS A 145 11.76 11.48 1.65
N VAL A 146 11.75 10.19 1.95
CA VAL A 146 12.82 9.25 1.55
C VAL A 146 12.97 9.21 0.03
N PHE A 147 11.88 9.02 -0.70
CA PHE A 147 11.89 8.98 -2.16
C PHE A 147 12.53 10.26 -2.75
N LYS A 148 12.07 11.42 -2.30
CA LYS A 148 12.61 12.72 -2.75
C LYS A 148 14.08 12.91 -2.38
N SER A 149 14.52 12.44 -1.22
CA SER A 149 15.90 12.61 -0.73
C SER A 149 16.91 11.75 -1.50
N VAL A 150 16.51 10.55 -1.92
CA VAL A 150 17.37 9.63 -2.70
C VAL A 150 17.38 10.01 -4.18
N GLY A 151 16.26 10.52 -4.72
CA GLY A 151 16.16 11.02 -6.08
C GLY A 151 16.33 9.91 -7.15
N ALA A 152 17.04 10.22 -8.24
CA ALA A 152 17.14 9.36 -9.43
C ALA A 152 17.68 7.93 -9.18
N ASN A 153 18.41 7.72 -8.09
CA ASN A 153 18.96 6.40 -7.76
C ASN A 153 18.07 5.60 -6.80
N PHE A 154 16.81 6.03 -6.62
CA PHE A 154 15.93 5.45 -5.61
C PHE A 154 15.66 3.95 -5.87
N GLU A 155 15.29 3.57 -7.09
CA GLU A 155 14.92 2.18 -7.40
C GLU A 155 16.11 1.21 -7.17
N ASP A 156 17.30 1.55 -7.67
CA ASP A 156 18.50 0.73 -7.46
C ASP A 156 18.82 0.55 -5.96
N ARG A 157 18.65 1.61 -5.20
CA ARG A 157 18.89 1.59 -3.75
C ARG A 157 17.81 0.80 -3.02
N TYR A 158 16.57 0.99 -3.39
CA TYR A 158 15.43 0.27 -2.84
C TYR A 158 15.58 -1.23 -3.07
N ASP A 159 15.84 -1.65 -4.31
CA ASP A 159 16.01 -3.05 -4.67
C ASP A 159 17.20 -3.69 -3.94
N SER A 160 18.32 -2.99 -3.89
CA SER A 160 19.49 -3.46 -3.14
C SER A 160 19.20 -3.63 -1.65
N PHE A 161 18.43 -2.72 -1.06
CA PHE A 161 18.05 -2.79 0.35
C PHE A 161 17.07 -3.94 0.60
N CYS A 162 16.10 -4.15 -0.29
CA CYS A 162 15.15 -5.25 -0.21
C CYS A 162 15.84 -6.62 -0.10
N THR A 163 16.99 -6.82 -0.77
CA THR A 163 17.73 -8.10 -0.72
C THR A 163 18.27 -8.43 0.69
N THR A 164 18.32 -7.45 1.57
CA THR A 164 18.83 -7.60 2.96
C THR A 164 17.73 -7.87 3.98
N LEU A 165 16.46 -7.82 3.56
CA LEU A 165 15.31 -7.89 4.47
C LEU A 165 14.64 -9.27 4.40
N ASP A 166 14.23 -9.76 5.56
CA ASP A 166 13.33 -10.92 5.67
C ASP A 166 11.88 -10.45 5.52
N TYR A 167 11.05 -11.25 4.86
CA TYR A 167 9.62 -11.02 4.68
C TYR A 167 8.82 -12.22 5.15
N ASP A 168 7.83 -11.98 6.02
CA ASP A 168 6.90 -12.99 6.52
C ASP A 168 5.46 -12.54 6.26
N LEU A 169 4.65 -13.42 5.67
CA LEU A 169 3.22 -13.20 5.45
C LEU A 169 2.39 -14.11 6.38
N ASN A 170 1.40 -13.55 7.04
CA ASN A 170 0.40 -14.30 7.80
C ASN A 170 -0.63 -14.90 6.84
N GLU A 171 -0.34 -16.08 6.31
CA GLU A 171 -1.19 -16.78 5.34
C GLU A 171 -2.63 -16.99 5.83
N SER A 172 -2.81 -17.22 7.13
CA SER A 172 -4.13 -17.39 7.73
C SER A 172 -4.96 -16.12 7.65
N LEU A 173 -4.34 -14.95 7.94
CA LEU A 173 -5.03 -13.67 7.86
C LEU A 173 -5.16 -13.21 6.40
N TRP A 174 -4.13 -13.46 5.57
CA TRP A 174 -4.15 -13.17 4.14
C TRP A 174 -5.32 -13.84 3.42
N SER A 175 -5.64 -15.08 3.77
CA SER A 175 -6.77 -15.81 3.19
C SER A 175 -8.14 -15.17 3.49
N THR A 176 -8.22 -14.22 4.42
CA THR A 176 -9.45 -13.49 4.75
C THR A 176 -9.59 -12.15 4.04
N VAL A 177 -8.55 -11.71 3.33
CA VAL A 177 -8.56 -10.44 2.59
C VAL A 177 -9.59 -10.47 1.47
N LYS A 178 -10.41 -9.44 1.42
CA LYS A 178 -11.45 -9.27 0.38
C LYS A 178 -11.71 -7.79 0.13
N LEU A 179 -12.28 -7.47 -1.01
CA LEU A 179 -12.76 -6.13 -1.31
C LEU A 179 -13.90 -5.73 -0.37
N ALA A 180 -14.07 -4.44 -0.18
CA ALA A 180 -15.23 -3.88 0.49
C ALA A 180 -16.49 -4.13 -0.34
N ASP A 181 -17.56 -4.60 0.31
CA ASP A 181 -18.89 -4.73 -0.29
C ASP A 181 -19.73 -3.52 0.16
N ILE A 182 -19.46 -2.38 -0.45
CA ILE A 182 -20.02 -1.08 -0.09
C ILE A 182 -20.55 -0.43 -1.36
N GLU A 183 -21.83 -0.08 -1.36
CA GLU A 183 -22.42 0.75 -2.41
C GLU A 183 -21.89 2.19 -2.32
N ASP A 184 -21.84 2.90 -3.46
CA ASP A 184 -21.40 4.32 -3.55
C ASP A 184 -19.99 4.60 -3.01
N LEU A 185 -19.12 3.57 -3.00
CA LEU A 185 -17.74 3.68 -2.52
C LEU A 185 -16.92 4.75 -3.26
N ALA A 186 -17.26 5.02 -4.51
CA ALA A 186 -16.61 6.01 -5.35
C ALA A 186 -16.90 7.46 -4.93
N ASP A 187 -17.96 7.71 -4.15
CA ASP A 187 -18.41 9.05 -3.79
C ASP A 187 -17.65 9.69 -2.62
N THR A 188 -16.95 8.87 -1.85
CA THR A 188 -16.14 9.33 -0.71
C THR A 188 -14.67 9.50 -1.10
N PRO A 189 -13.91 10.46 -0.47
CA PRO A 189 -12.53 10.72 -0.84
C PRO A 189 -11.64 9.49 -0.62
N GLY A 190 -10.67 9.27 -1.53
CA GLY A 190 -9.64 8.25 -1.38
C GLY A 190 -8.46 8.73 -0.54
N PHE A 191 -7.74 7.79 0.08
CA PHE A 191 -6.54 8.08 0.87
C PHE A 191 -5.50 8.90 0.08
N SER A 192 -5.16 8.48 -1.13
CA SER A 192 -4.18 9.16 -1.97
C SER A 192 -4.64 10.53 -2.45
N GLU A 193 -5.95 10.73 -2.61
CA GLU A 193 -6.54 12.00 -2.98
C GLU A 193 -6.39 13.03 -1.86
N VAL A 194 -6.81 12.66 -0.63
CA VAL A 194 -6.66 13.52 0.55
C VAL A 194 -5.19 13.81 0.81
N TYR A 195 -4.33 12.77 0.83
CA TYR A 195 -2.89 12.94 1.01
C TYR A 195 -2.30 13.95 0.01
N SER A 196 -2.65 13.80 -1.28
CA SER A 196 -2.13 14.69 -2.33
C SER A 196 -2.58 16.15 -2.18
N GLY A 197 -3.71 16.40 -1.55
CA GLY A 197 -4.18 17.74 -1.22
C GLY A 197 -3.26 18.49 -0.24
N TYR A 198 -2.61 17.77 0.65
CA TYR A 198 -1.71 18.33 1.67
C TYR A 198 -0.23 18.28 1.29
N PHE A 199 0.22 17.20 0.69
CA PHE A 199 1.64 16.94 0.42
C PHE A 199 2.04 17.04 -1.06
N GLY A 200 1.07 17.26 -1.95
CA GLY A 200 1.27 17.19 -3.40
C GLY A 200 1.22 15.75 -3.92
N SER A 201 1.40 15.56 -5.23
CA SER A 201 1.29 14.24 -5.85
C SER A 201 2.24 13.23 -5.24
N SER A 202 1.69 12.02 -4.97
CA SER A 202 2.46 10.90 -4.44
C SER A 202 3.17 10.15 -5.57
N ASP A 203 4.45 9.87 -5.37
CA ASP A 203 5.26 9.06 -6.30
C ASP A 203 5.43 7.60 -5.84
N LEU A 204 4.83 7.21 -4.69
CA LEU A 204 4.97 5.84 -4.16
C LEU A 204 4.32 4.76 -5.04
N GLY A 205 3.38 5.13 -5.89
CA GLY A 205 2.65 4.20 -6.75
C GLY A 205 2.92 4.36 -8.25
N LYS A 206 3.84 5.22 -8.68
CA LYS A 206 4.17 5.32 -10.10
C LYS A 206 5.00 4.12 -10.52
N GLU A 207 4.40 3.21 -11.28
CA GLU A 207 5.17 2.31 -12.13
C GLU A 207 5.96 3.18 -13.12
N VAL A 208 7.25 2.89 -13.26
CA VAL A 208 8.02 3.34 -14.41
C VAL A 208 7.36 2.71 -15.63
N VAL A 209 6.55 3.47 -16.35
CA VAL A 209 6.07 3.07 -17.68
C VAL A 209 7.33 3.02 -18.52
N VAL A 210 7.86 1.83 -18.76
CA VAL A 210 8.88 1.61 -19.79
C VAL A 210 8.15 1.87 -21.10
N GLU A 211 8.36 3.07 -21.68
CA GLU A 211 7.99 3.33 -23.06
C GLU A 211 8.76 2.30 -23.91
N GLU A 212 8.03 1.31 -24.45
CA GLU A 212 8.57 0.48 -25.52
C GLU A 212 8.92 1.42 -26.68
N GLU A 213 10.21 1.70 -26.87
CA GLU A 213 10.72 2.29 -28.08
C GLU A 213 10.24 1.41 -29.25
N LYS A 214 9.25 1.90 -29.96
CA LYS A 214 8.90 1.34 -31.26
C LYS A 214 10.11 1.52 -32.18
N GLU A 215 10.91 0.47 -32.33
CA GLU A 215 11.84 0.38 -33.44
C GLU A 215 11.06 0.62 -34.75
N SER A 216 11.27 1.80 -35.30
CA SER A 216 10.86 2.11 -36.67
C SER A 216 11.80 1.36 -37.59
N THR A 217 11.40 0.19 -38.06
CA THR A 217 12.00 -0.45 -39.24
C THR A 217 11.63 0.35 -40.47
N GLU A 218 12.60 1.08 -41.03
CA GLU A 218 12.63 1.44 -42.45
C GLU A 218 13.00 0.25 -43.32
#